data_44ed4a0ec18e71713f420111496d6eaa
#
_entry.id   44ed4a0ec18e71713f420111496d6eaa
#
_cell.length_a   1.000
_cell.length_b   1.000
_cell.length_c   1.000
_cell.angle_alpha   90.00
_cell.angle_beta   90.00
_cell.angle_gamma   90.00
#
_symmetry.space_group_name_H-M   'P 1'
#
loop_
_entity.id
_entity.type
_entity.pdbx_description
1 polymer ?
#
loop_
_entity_poly.entity_id
_entity_poly.type
_entity_poly.pdbx_seq_one_letter_code
_entity_poly.pdbx_strand_id
1 'polypeptide(L)'
;MRIALVTGYVTAGSATHADPRGQAVRVATLASTLANLGHQVTVYARKDSPARPAAEEAGGVRFEYVPAGPAAALSQDRLLGQLGTFSNELAQRWAQSPPDVVHAHFWTSGLAALGATRGTGVPVVQTFQTLGTPRKSVMSVDQAVVRSRMERLVGKTVHTVLADSSAELDMLTGLGVPRTAITVVPPGVDTNAFDPAGPAARRGKRRRLLAAAPASAEHGLETVIQALAALPAAELMIAGGPPRAEIRTDPVLQDLARLADRAGVSDRVMFTGKVSRARIPVLLRSADLFVHVAGDEATGILPIEAMACGTAVVAAAGGADQDAVVDGATGVLVQPGDAQALARRIRQLLASPMLLEGLGIAAADRARSRYSWDRIGKETVAAYERAA
;
A
#
# COMPACT_ATOMS: atom_id res chain seq x y z
N MET A 1 18.78 -4.05 18.22
CA MET A 1 19.31 -4.59 16.94
C MET A 1 19.77 -3.46 16.05
N ARG A 2 20.77 -3.74 15.22
CA ARG A 2 21.14 -2.90 14.06
C ARG A 2 20.38 -3.42 12.84
N ILE A 3 19.47 -2.63 12.34
CA ILE A 3 18.54 -3.02 11.26
C ILE A 3 18.91 -2.25 9.99
N ALA A 4 19.16 -2.98 8.90
CA ALA A 4 19.35 -2.41 7.57
C ALA A 4 18.08 -2.59 6.75
N LEU A 5 17.39 -1.49 6.42
CA LEU A 5 16.28 -1.50 5.47
C LEU A 5 16.83 -1.18 4.08
N VAL A 6 16.59 -2.06 3.09
CA VAL A 6 17.07 -1.88 1.72
C VAL A 6 15.91 -1.61 0.78
N THR A 7 16.00 -0.52 0.02
CA THR A 7 14.94 -0.12 -0.90
C THR A 7 15.49 0.61 -2.13
N GLY A 8 14.81 0.49 -3.27
CA GLY A 8 15.21 1.18 -4.49
C GLY A 8 14.98 2.69 -4.46
N TYR A 9 14.01 3.18 -3.67
CA TYR A 9 13.47 4.54 -3.79
C TYR A 9 12.92 5.11 -2.47
N VAL A 10 13.75 5.44 -1.49
CA VAL A 10 13.27 6.14 -0.27
C VAL A 10 14.20 7.30 0.07
N THR A 11 13.62 8.37 0.59
CA THR A 11 14.34 9.55 1.09
C THR A 11 13.84 9.93 2.47
N ALA A 12 14.62 10.66 3.24
CA ALA A 12 14.23 11.19 4.55
C ALA A 12 12.93 12.03 4.52
N GLY A 13 12.62 12.64 3.36
CA GLY A 13 11.36 13.37 3.13
C GLY A 13 10.24 12.56 2.48
N SER A 14 10.38 11.25 2.28
CA SER A 14 9.39 10.43 1.54
C SER A 14 8.01 10.39 2.19
N ALA A 15 7.93 10.62 3.50
CA ALA A 15 6.65 10.69 4.21
C ALA A 15 5.73 11.83 3.73
N THR A 16 6.29 12.83 3.03
CA THR A 16 5.57 14.04 2.59
C THR A 16 5.36 14.13 1.08
N HIS A 17 6.04 13.32 0.26
CA HIS A 17 6.03 13.46 -1.20
C HIS A 17 5.25 12.33 -1.86
N ALA A 18 4.60 12.66 -2.97
CA ALA A 18 3.74 11.79 -3.76
C ALA A 18 4.51 10.61 -4.38
N ASP A 19 4.66 9.55 -3.62
CA ASP A 19 4.92 8.23 -4.15
C ASP A 19 3.58 7.68 -4.65
N PRO A 20 3.41 7.38 -5.94
CA PRO A 20 2.14 6.89 -6.48
C PRO A 20 1.66 5.58 -5.85
N ARG A 21 2.53 4.86 -5.14
CA ARG A 21 2.24 3.55 -4.53
C ARG A 21 2.35 3.53 -3.01
N GLY A 22 2.70 4.62 -2.36
CA GLY A 22 2.88 4.70 -0.91
C GLY A 22 4.05 3.88 -0.34
N GLN A 23 4.88 3.27 -1.21
CA GLN A 23 5.96 2.36 -0.81
C GLN A 23 7.05 3.07 -0.02
N ALA A 24 7.47 4.23 -0.50
CA ALA A 24 8.49 5.02 0.15
C ALA A 24 8.03 5.55 1.52
N VAL A 25 6.79 6.01 1.60
CA VAL A 25 6.16 6.43 2.86
C VAL A 25 6.14 5.27 3.86
N ARG A 26 5.74 4.09 3.41
CA ARG A 26 5.65 2.89 4.24
C ARG A 26 7.02 2.50 4.83
N VAL A 27 8.07 2.47 4.02
CA VAL A 27 9.43 2.13 4.50
C VAL A 27 9.95 3.19 5.47
N ALA A 28 9.76 4.48 5.18
CA ALA A 28 10.18 5.56 6.05
C ALA A 28 9.43 5.52 7.40
N THR A 29 8.13 5.24 7.39
CA THR A 29 7.34 5.12 8.63
C THR A 29 7.73 3.88 9.43
N LEU A 30 7.95 2.74 8.77
CA LEU A 30 8.46 1.55 9.44
C LEU A 30 9.84 1.82 10.09
N ALA A 31 10.75 2.49 9.35
CA ALA A 31 12.07 2.85 9.87
C ALA A 31 11.98 3.69 11.15
N SER A 32 11.15 4.75 11.11
CA SER A 32 10.93 5.60 12.29
C SER A 32 10.28 4.83 13.45
N THR A 33 9.34 3.93 13.14
CA THR A 33 8.69 3.09 14.16
C THR A 33 9.71 2.16 14.83
N LEU A 34 10.58 1.51 14.07
CA LEU A 34 11.64 0.65 14.61
C LEU A 34 12.67 1.44 15.42
N ALA A 35 13.02 2.65 14.98
CA ALA A 35 13.89 3.54 15.75
C ALA A 35 13.26 3.95 17.08
N ASN A 36 11.96 4.27 17.10
CA ASN A 36 11.20 4.58 18.32
C ASN A 36 11.10 3.38 19.28
N LEU A 37 11.19 2.15 18.77
CA LEU A 37 11.28 0.93 19.59
C LEU A 37 12.70 0.67 20.13
N GLY A 38 13.65 1.58 19.92
CA GLY A 38 15.01 1.51 20.46
C GLY A 38 16.00 0.77 19.58
N HIS A 39 15.71 0.53 18.31
CA HIS A 39 16.64 -0.10 17.37
C HIS A 39 17.48 0.93 16.61
N GLN A 40 18.70 0.57 16.24
CA GLN A 40 19.51 1.36 15.31
C GLN A 40 19.09 1.03 13.88
N VAL A 41 18.49 1.98 13.19
CA VAL A 41 17.94 1.76 11.87
C VAL A 41 18.68 2.58 10.82
N THR A 42 19.17 1.90 9.79
CA THR A 42 19.73 2.53 8.60
C THR A 42 18.93 2.12 7.37
N VAL A 43 18.46 3.09 6.62
CA VAL A 43 17.79 2.88 5.33
C VAL A 43 18.80 3.08 4.22
N TYR A 44 19.06 2.04 3.45
CA TYR A 44 19.93 2.07 2.28
C TYR A 44 19.08 2.20 1.02
N ALA A 45 19.25 3.32 0.32
CA ALA A 45 18.58 3.57 -0.94
C ALA A 45 19.61 3.88 -2.05
N ARG A 46 19.27 3.55 -3.29
CA ARG A 46 20.13 3.94 -4.41
C ARG A 46 20.12 5.47 -4.56
N LYS A 47 21.30 6.06 -4.79
CA LYS A 47 21.42 7.48 -5.10
C LYS A 47 20.79 7.78 -6.46
N ASP A 48 19.71 8.52 -6.48
CA ASP A 48 18.88 8.80 -7.66
C ASP A 48 18.96 10.27 -8.12
N SER A 49 19.77 11.09 -7.45
CA SER A 49 19.98 12.49 -7.79
C SER A 49 21.40 12.93 -7.39
N PRO A 50 22.08 13.74 -8.22
CA PRO A 50 23.38 14.32 -7.86
C PRO A 50 23.29 15.23 -6.63
N ALA A 51 22.18 15.92 -6.45
CA ALA A 51 21.94 16.84 -5.33
C ALA A 51 21.74 16.12 -3.98
N ARG A 52 21.53 14.78 -4.00
CA ARG A 52 21.31 14.01 -2.78
C ARG A 52 22.63 13.83 -2.02
N PRO A 53 22.69 14.09 -0.69
CA PRO A 53 23.87 13.84 0.11
C PRO A 53 24.24 12.35 0.11
N ALA A 54 25.42 11.99 0.60
CA ALA A 54 25.79 10.58 0.78
C ALA A 54 24.98 9.93 1.90
N ALA A 55 24.69 10.69 2.97
CA ALA A 55 23.84 10.27 4.07
C ALA A 55 23.13 11.48 4.70
N GLU A 56 22.00 11.22 5.35
CA GLU A 56 21.26 12.19 6.17
C GLU A 56 20.58 11.49 7.34
N GLU A 57 20.23 12.22 8.38
CA GLU A 57 19.49 11.70 9.54
C GLU A 57 18.16 12.43 9.71
N ALA A 58 17.09 11.66 9.94
CA ALA A 58 15.77 12.21 10.21
C ALA A 58 14.98 11.27 11.14
N GLY A 59 14.39 11.80 12.21
CA GLY A 59 13.54 11.04 13.12
C GLY A 59 14.23 9.83 13.77
N GLY A 60 15.52 9.93 14.10
CA GLY A 60 16.29 8.82 14.69
C GLY A 60 16.69 7.73 13.69
N VAL A 61 16.47 7.95 12.39
CA VAL A 61 16.81 7.03 11.31
C VAL A 61 17.94 7.62 10.48
N ARG A 62 18.95 6.81 10.17
CA ARG A 62 20.01 7.13 9.23
C ARG A 62 19.60 6.69 7.82
N PHE A 63 19.67 7.58 6.84
CA PHE A 63 19.45 7.29 5.42
C PHE A 63 20.80 7.37 4.69
N GLU A 64 21.20 6.29 4.02
CA GLU A 64 22.40 6.22 3.20
C GLU A 64 22.04 6.06 1.73
N TYR A 65 22.55 6.97 0.90
CA TYR A 65 22.31 6.98 -0.54
C TYR A 65 23.50 6.37 -1.26
N VAL A 66 23.31 5.13 -1.65
CA VAL A 66 24.36 4.27 -2.21
C VAL A 66 24.54 4.53 -3.70
N PRO A 67 25.75 4.86 -4.17
CA PRO A 67 26.02 5.04 -5.59
C PRO A 67 25.95 3.68 -6.30
N ALA A 68 25.04 3.58 -7.27
CA ALA A 68 24.91 2.42 -8.16
C ALA A 68 24.37 2.90 -9.52
N GLY A 69 25.29 3.08 -10.45
CA GLY A 69 25.03 3.68 -11.76
C GLY A 69 24.79 5.19 -11.69
N PRO A 70 24.16 5.79 -12.72
CA PRO A 70 23.95 7.23 -12.79
C PRO A 70 23.03 7.71 -11.65
N ALA A 71 23.36 8.88 -11.09
CA ALA A 71 22.56 9.54 -10.07
C ALA A 71 21.31 10.19 -10.70
N ALA A 72 20.40 9.38 -11.21
CA ALA A 72 19.14 9.77 -11.85
C ALA A 72 18.07 8.71 -11.59
N ALA A 73 16.81 9.06 -11.78
CA ALA A 73 15.71 8.08 -11.79
C ALA A 73 15.94 7.09 -12.95
N LEU A 74 15.83 5.80 -12.69
CA LEU A 74 16.02 4.75 -13.67
C LEU A 74 14.71 4.00 -13.92
N SER A 75 14.49 3.56 -15.17
CA SER A 75 13.50 2.55 -15.46
C SER A 75 13.87 1.22 -14.79
N GLN A 76 12.91 0.35 -14.62
CA GLN A 76 13.12 -0.96 -13.98
C GLN A 76 14.23 -1.77 -14.68
N ASP A 77 14.25 -1.78 -16.01
CA ASP A 77 15.26 -2.53 -16.79
C ASP A 77 16.67 -1.98 -16.56
N ARG A 78 16.83 -0.66 -16.53
CA ARG A 78 18.11 -0.01 -16.23
C ARG A 78 18.54 -0.25 -14.78
N LEU A 79 17.60 -0.29 -13.85
CA LEU A 79 17.87 -0.61 -12.45
C LEU A 79 18.42 -2.03 -12.29
N LEU A 80 17.89 -3.00 -13.03
CA LEU A 80 18.38 -4.39 -13.02
C LEU A 80 19.87 -4.46 -13.36
N GLY A 81 20.33 -3.70 -14.36
CA GLY A 81 21.74 -3.63 -14.71
C GLY A 81 22.64 -3.02 -13.63
N GLN A 82 22.09 -2.35 -12.61
CA GLN A 82 22.84 -1.74 -11.52
C GLN A 82 22.82 -2.55 -10.22
N LEU A 83 22.04 -3.65 -10.15
CA LEU A 83 21.89 -4.41 -8.91
C LEU A 83 23.20 -5.01 -8.40
N GLY A 84 24.09 -5.48 -9.29
CA GLY A 84 25.42 -5.99 -8.91
C GLY A 84 26.27 -4.90 -8.23
N THR A 85 26.32 -3.71 -8.81
CA THR A 85 27.02 -2.56 -8.21
C THR A 85 26.40 -2.17 -6.87
N PHE A 86 25.07 -2.09 -6.78
CA PHE A 86 24.37 -1.79 -5.55
C PHE A 86 24.64 -2.82 -4.45
N SER A 87 24.62 -4.11 -4.80
CA SER A 87 24.95 -5.21 -3.92
C SER A 87 26.39 -5.12 -3.37
N ASN A 88 27.37 -4.88 -4.23
CA ASN A 88 28.76 -4.76 -3.83
C ASN A 88 29.00 -3.56 -2.90
N GLU A 89 28.38 -2.44 -3.17
CA GLU A 89 28.45 -1.24 -2.33
C GLU A 89 27.83 -1.48 -0.94
N LEU A 90 26.73 -2.22 -0.86
CA LEU A 90 26.13 -2.64 0.42
C LEU A 90 27.08 -3.58 1.17
N ALA A 91 27.65 -4.58 0.49
CA ALA A 91 28.58 -5.54 1.09
C ALA A 91 29.81 -4.85 1.69
N GLN A 92 30.39 -3.85 1.00
CA GLN A 92 31.53 -3.07 1.51
C GLN A 92 31.18 -2.32 2.81
N ARG A 93 30.00 -1.71 2.88
CA ARG A 93 29.54 -0.99 4.08
C ARG A 93 29.31 -1.94 5.24
N TRP A 94 28.68 -3.07 4.97
CA TRP A 94 28.37 -4.08 5.98
C TRP A 94 29.60 -4.89 6.44
N ALA A 95 30.65 -4.96 5.64
CA ALA A 95 31.92 -5.53 6.09
C ALA A 95 32.55 -4.74 7.24
N GLN A 96 32.32 -3.42 7.30
CA GLN A 96 32.82 -2.56 8.36
C GLN A 96 31.89 -2.53 9.58
N SER A 97 30.58 -2.56 9.35
CA SER A 97 29.55 -2.52 10.39
C SER A 97 28.36 -3.40 9.98
N PRO A 98 28.45 -4.72 10.23
CA PRO A 98 27.41 -5.65 9.83
C PRO A 98 26.11 -5.39 10.58
N PRO A 99 24.95 -5.37 9.89
CA PRO A 99 23.64 -5.32 10.53
C PRO A 99 23.34 -6.67 11.19
N ASP A 100 22.47 -6.67 12.19
CA ASP A 100 21.95 -7.88 12.80
C ASP A 100 20.87 -8.53 11.92
N VAL A 101 20.18 -7.73 11.09
CA VAL A 101 19.18 -8.18 10.11
C VAL A 101 19.12 -7.20 8.94
N VAL A 102 18.87 -7.72 7.75
CA VAL A 102 18.58 -6.94 6.54
C VAL A 102 17.13 -7.17 6.15
N HIS A 103 16.33 -6.10 6.04
CA HIS A 103 14.97 -6.19 5.53
C HIS A 103 14.87 -5.48 4.18
N ALA A 104 14.66 -6.25 3.14
CA ALA A 104 14.56 -5.76 1.77
C ALA A 104 13.09 -5.51 1.39
N HIS A 105 12.85 -4.36 0.80
CA HIS A 105 11.55 -3.95 0.30
C HIS A 105 11.55 -3.93 -1.22
N PHE A 106 10.62 -4.67 -1.82
CA PHE A 106 10.54 -4.97 -3.24
C PHE A 106 11.61 -5.98 -3.72
N TRP A 107 11.28 -6.78 -4.73
CA TRP A 107 12.11 -7.92 -5.17
C TRP A 107 13.53 -7.56 -5.66
N THR A 108 13.71 -6.37 -6.29
CA THR A 108 15.03 -5.90 -6.72
C THR A 108 15.94 -5.62 -5.54
N SER A 109 15.41 -5.07 -4.47
CA SER A 109 16.14 -4.87 -3.21
C SER A 109 16.47 -6.20 -2.54
N GLY A 110 15.57 -7.19 -2.65
CA GLY A 110 15.81 -8.55 -2.19
C GLY A 110 17.01 -9.19 -2.89
N LEU A 111 17.11 -9.08 -4.22
CA LEU A 111 18.27 -9.55 -4.98
C LEU A 111 19.57 -8.89 -4.54
N ALA A 112 19.55 -7.55 -4.36
CA ALA A 112 20.73 -6.81 -3.93
C ALA A 112 21.15 -7.21 -2.51
N ALA A 113 20.20 -7.34 -1.59
CA ALA A 113 20.45 -7.77 -0.21
C ALA A 113 21.05 -9.18 -0.14
N LEU A 114 20.47 -10.15 -0.86
CA LEU A 114 20.98 -11.52 -0.94
C LEU A 114 22.41 -11.58 -1.50
N GLY A 115 22.72 -10.76 -2.49
CA GLY A 115 24.09 -10.66 -3.01
C GLY A 115 25.05 -10.07 -1.98
N ALA A 116 24.64 -9.01 -1.28
CA ALA A 116 25.47 -8.31 -0.31
C ALA A 116 25.72 -9.09 0.98
N THR A 117 24.80 -9.96 1.38
CA THR A 117 24.93 -10.80 2.60
C THR A 117 25.53 -12.18 2.31
N ARG A 118 25.93 -12.47 1.08
CA ARG A 118 26.48 -13.77 0.72
C ARG A 118 27.68 -14.15 1.58
N GLY A 119 27.60 -15.27 2.30
CA GLY A 119 28.67 -15.78 3.16
C GLY A 119 28.87 -15.02 4.48
N THR A 120 27.99 -14.08 4.84
CA THR A 120 28.11 -13.31 6.10
C THR A 120 27.32 -13.90 7.27
N GLY A 121 26.34 -14.78 6.98
CA GLY A 121 25.40 -15.28 7.99
C GLY A 121 24.33 -14.27 8.44
N VAL A 122 24.32 -13.06 7.90
CA VAL A 122 23.30 -12.04 8.24
C VAL A 122 21.95 -12.43 7.62
N PRO A 123 20.89 -12.57 8.43
CA PRO A 123 19.57 -12.96 7.91
C PRO A 123 18.97 -11.85 7.05
N VAL A 124 18.34 -12.29 5.94
CA VAL A 124 17.60 -11.42 5.03
C VAL A 124 16.11 -11.70 5.19
N VAL A 125 15.34 -10.65 5.44
CA VAL A 125 13.88 -10.61 5.46
C VAL A 125 13.38 -9.87 4.23
N GLN A 126 12.27 -10.30 3.65
CA GLN A 126 11.71 -9.70 2.42
C GLN A 126 10.26 -9.29 2.60
N THR A 127 9.91 -8.06 2.20
CA THR A 127 8.54 -7.65 1.90
C THR A 127 8.45 -7.31 0.41
N PHE A 128 7.55 -7.98 -0.32
CA PHE A 128 7.42 -7.73 -1.77
C PHE A 128 6.65 -6.46 -2.09
N GLN A 129 5.71 -6.05 -1.24
CA GLN A 129 4.79 -4.91 -1.41
C GLN A 129 3.83 -5.04 -2.60
N THR A 130 4.24 -5.65 -3.69
CA THR A 130 3.42 -6.07 -4.81
C THR A 130 4.09 -7.26 -5.47
N LEU A 131 3.37 -8.35 -5.66
CA LEU A 131 3.81 -9.46 -6.49
C LEU A 131 3.45 -9.21 -7.96
N GLY A 132 4.31 -9.67 -8.86
CA GLY A 132 4.11 -9.51 -10.29
C GLY A 132 3.06 -10.47 -10.84
N THR A 133 1.80 -10.28 -10.47
CA THR A 133 0.73 -10.86 -11.28
C THR A 133 0.74 -10.21 -12.66
N PRO A 134 0.53 -10.96 -13.75
CA PRO A 134 0.47 -10.42 -15.10
C PRO A 134 -0.79 -9.54 -15.21
N ARG A 135 -0.70 -8.28 -14.74
CA ARG A 135 -1.71 -7.25 -14.98
C ARG A 135 -1.53 -6.74 -16.40
N LYS A 136 -2.59 -6.79 -17.17
CA LYS A 136 -2.66 -6.59 -18.61
C LYS A 136 -2.17 -5.23 -19.14
N SER A 137 -1.78 -4.26 -18.32
CA SER A 137 -1.67 -2.87 -18.80
C SER A 137 -0.30 -2.20 -18.73
N VAL A 138 0.71 -2.75 -18.02
CA VAL A 138 1.96 -2.00 -17.76
C VAL A 138 3.25 -2.76 -18.06
N MET A 139 3.21 -4.09 -18.18
CA MET A 139 4.41 -4.91 -18.41
C MET A 139 4.24 -5.81 -19.64
N SER A 140 5.31 -6.00 -20.41
CA SER A 140 5.33 -7.05 -21.43
C SER A 140 5.25 -8.43 -20.76
N VAL A 141 4.78 -9.43 -21.52
CA VAL A 141 4.71 -10.83 -21.04
C VAL A 141 6.09 -11.31 -20.56
N ASP A 142 7.15 -10.96 -21.29
CA ASP A 142 8.53 -11.35 -20.96
C ASP A 142 8.99 -10.72 -19.65
N GLN A 143 8.70 -9.45 -19.42
CA GLN A 143 9.00 -8.75 -18.17
C GLN A 143 8.26 -9.37 -16.97
N ALA A 144 7.00 -9.74 -17.14
CA ALA A 144 6.21 -10.40 -16.11
C ALA A 144 6.79 -11.80 -15.76
N VAL A 145 7.21 -12.56 -16.76
CA VAL A 145 7.85 -13.88 -16.55
C VAL A 145 9.19 -13.75 -15.82
N VAL A 146 10.03 -12.80 -16.24
CA VAL A 146 11.32 -12.54 -15.57
C VAL A 146 11.09 -12.13 -14.12
N ARG A 147 10.17 -11.20 -13.88
CA ARG A 147 9.83 -10.73 -12.55
C ARG A 147 9.35 -11.86 -11.64
N SER A 148 8.41 -12.68 -12.10
CA SER A 148 7.87 -13.82 -11.33
C SER A 148 8.97 -14.84 -10.99
N ARG A 149 9.92 -15.10 -11.90
CA ARG A 149 11.08 -15.96 -11.62
C ARG A 149 11.99 -15.37 -10.54
N MET A 150 12.24 -14.06 -10.58
CA MET A 150 13.08 -13.38 -9.59
C MET A 150 12.39 -13.30 -8.23
N GLU A 151 11.10 -13.01 -8.18
CA GLU A 151 10.30 -13.02 -6.94
C GLU A 151 10.31 -14.41 -6.30
N ARG A 152 10.12 -15.45 -7.10
CA ARG A 152 10.25 -16.84 -6.64
C ARG A 152 11.66 -17.16 -6.12
N LEU A 153 12.71 -16.72 -6.79
CA LEU A 153 14.09 -16.91 -6.36
C LEU A 153 14.33 -16.23 -5.01
N VAL A 154 13.97 -14.95 -4.90
CA VAL A 154 14.12 -14.18 -3.66
C VAL A 154 13.34 -14.84 -2.52
N GLY A 155 12.05 -15.14 -2.72
CA GLY A 155 11.19 -15.71 -1.69
C GLY A 155 11.67 -17.09 -1.18
N LYS A 156 12.33 -17.88 -2.04
CA LYS A 156 12.91 -19.18 -1.64
C LYS A 156 14.29 -19.09 -0.98
N THR A 157 14.97 -17.95 -1.14
CA THR A 157 16.36 -17.82 -0.69
C THR A 157 16.47 -17.01 0.61
N VAL A 158 15.55 -16.07 0.86
CA VAL A 158 15.55 -15.29 2.09
C VAL A 158 15.15 -16.14 3.31
N HIS A 159 15.51 -15.70 4.49
CA HIS A 159 15.21 -16.40 5.74
C HIS A 159 13.72 -16.31 6.08
N THR A 160 13.09 -15.15 5.82
CA THR A 160 11.68 -14.92 6.10
C THR A 160 11.09 -13.95 5.10
N VAL A 161 9.85 -14.21 4.66
CA VAL A 161 9.04 -13.27 3.90
C VAL A 161 7.96 -12.70 4.80
N LEU A 162 7.83 -11.38 4.85
CA LEU A 162 6.70 -10.70 5.48
C LEU A 162 5.65 -10.42 4.41
N ALA A 163 4.56 -11.16 4.46
CA ALA A 163 3.42 -10.98 3.59
C ALA A 163 2.45 -9.93 4.17
N ASP A 164 1.90 -9.07 3.33
CA ASP A 164 0.98 -8.01 3.73
C ASP A 164 -0.43 -8.53 4.07
N SER A 165 -0.78 -9.72 3.60
CA SER A 165 -2.10 -10.32 3.76
C SER A 165 -2.08 -11.84 3.61
N SER A 166 -3.18 -12.49 4.00
CA SER A 166 -3.40 -13.91 3.74
C SER A 166 -3.43 -14.21 2.24
N ALA A 167 -3.97 -13.32 1.44
CA ALA A 167 -3.98 -13.47 -0.02
C ALA A 167 -2.55 -13.43 -0.61
N GLU A 168 -1.67 -12.55 -0.12
CA GLU A 168 -0.27 -12.54 -0.54
C GLU A 168 0.46 -13.80 -0.08
N LEU A 169 0.18 -14.29 1.13
CA LEU A 169 0.72 -15.56 1.62
C LEU A 169 0.35 -16.71 0.67
N ASP A 170 -0.91 -16.78 0.21
CA ASP A 170 -1.36 -17.81 -0.71
C ASP A 170 -0.67 -17.68 -2.08
N MET A 171 -0.51 -16.46 -2.60
CA MET A 171 0.26 -16.20 -3.83
C MET A 171 1.73 -16.64 -3.70
N LEU A 172 2.39 -16.30 -2.58
CA LEU A 172 3.77 -16.70 -2.31
C LEU A 172 3.92 -18.21 -2.21
N THR A 173 2.97 -18.87 -1.56
CA THR A 173 2.91 -20.33 -1.46
C THR A 173 2.73 -20.96 -2.85
N GLY A 174 1.87 -20.36 -3.69
CA GLY A 174 1.71 -20.74 -5.10
C GLY A 174 2.98 -20.56 -5.94
N LEU A 175 3.83 -19.60 -5.61
CA LEU A 175 5.17 -19.45 -6.19
C LEU A 175 6.17 -20.47 -5.64
N GLY A 176 5.78 -21.29 -4.67
CA GLY A 176 6.57 -22.35 -4.04
C GLY A 176 7.52 -21.84 -2.95
N VAL A 177 7.20 -20.70 -2.32
CA VAL A 177 7.84 -20.26 -1.06
C VAL A 177 7.28 -21.13 0.06
N PRO A 178 8.11 -21.74 0.93
CA PRO A 178 7.62 -22.55 2.04
C PRO A 178 6.75 -21.73 3.00
N ARG A 179 5.57 -22.23 3.36
CA ARG A 179 4.67 -21.53 4.27
C ARG A 179 5.33 -21.20 5.61
N THR A 180 6.25 -22.04 6.08
CA THR A 180 7.02 -21.84 7.32
C THR A 180 7.99 -20.67 7.23
N ALA A 181 8.37 -20.24 6.03
CA ALA A 181 9.21 -19.07 5.79
C ALA A 181 8.39 -17.78 5.63
N ILE A 182 7.05 -17.84 5.71
CA ILE A 182 6.18 -16.68 5.52
C ILE A 182 5.51 -16.30 6.85
N THR A 183 5.58 -15.04 7.21
CA THR A 183 4.84 -14.44 8.32
C THR A 183 3.94 -13.33 7.79
N VAL A 184 2.66 -13.33 8.15
CA VAL A 184 1.75 -12.25 7.76
C VAL A 184 1.92 -11.08 8.72
N VAL A 185 2.40 -9.94 8.20
CA VAL A 185 2.52 -8.67 8.90
C VAL A 185 1.87 -7.59 8.03
N PRO A 186 0.62 -7.20 8.33
CA PRO A 186 -0.12 -6.27 7.48
C PRO A 186 0.49 -4.86 7.46
N PRO A 187 0.09 -4.02 6.48
CA PRO A 187 0.52 -2.64 6.46
C PRO A 187 0.00 -1.86 7.67
N GLY A 188 0.83 -0.98 8.22
CA GLY A 188 0.47 -0.10 9.32
C GLY A 188 -0.28 1.14 8.85
N VAL A 189 -1.15 1.68 9.70
CA VAL A 189 -1.82 2.97 9.54
C VAL A 189 -1.35 3.96 10.61
N ASP A 190 -1.19 5.22 10.22
CA ASP A 190 -0.92 6.32 11.15
C ASP A 190 -2.24 6.72 11.83
N THR A 191 -2.46 6.19 13.02
CA THR A 191 -3.68 6.44 13.81
C THR A 191 -3.75 7.85 14.42
N ASN A 192 -2.71 8.67 14.29
CA ASN A 192 -2.76 10.09 14.65
C ASN A 192 -3.26 10.93 13.48
N ALA A 193 -2.86 10.62 12.26
CA ALA A 193 -3.33 11.29 11.05
C ALA A 193 -4.72 10.80 10.63
N PHE A 194 -4.96 9.49 10.75
CA PHE A 194 -6.22 8.81 10.43
C PHE A 194 -6.94 8.48 11.74
N ASP A 195 -7.76 9.40 12.18
CA ASP A 195 -8.54 9.31 13.42
C ASP A 195 -9.97 9.77 13.14
N PRO A 196 -11.00 9.25 13.83
CA PRO A 196 -12.38 9.71 13.65
C PRO A 196 -12.56 11.21 13.99
N ALA A 197 -11.78 11.72 14.92
CA ALA A 197 -11.81 13.14 15.27
C ALA A 197 -11.03 13.98 14.25
N GLY A 198 -11.53 15.16 13.93
CA GLY A 198 -10.85 16.11 13.07
C GLY A 198 -11.73 16.70 11.97
N PRO A 199 -11.16 17.54 11.10
CA PRO A 199 -11.92 18.21 10.07
C PRO A 199 -12.44 17.23 9.03
N ALA A 200 -13.67 17.48 8.54
CA ALA A 200 -14.27 16.78 7.42
C ALA A 200 -14.50 17.75 6.26
N ALA A 201 -14.48 17.23 5.02
CA ALA A 201 -14.77 18.04 3.84
C ALA A 201 -16.26 18.42 3.81
N ARG A 202 -16.55 19.62 3.31
CA ARG A 202 -17.93 20.06 3.10
C ARG A 202 -18.68 19.09 2.20
N ARG A 203 -19.92 18.80 2.53
CA ARG A 203 -20.81 17.95 1.74
C ARG A 203 -22.19 18.59 1.53
N GLY A 204 -22.87 18.17 0.49
CA GLY A 204 -24.26 18.51 0.22
C GLY A 204 -25.25 17.69 1.06
N LYS A 205 -26.48 17.61 0.59
CA LYS A 205 -27.56 16.85 1.26
C LYS A 205 -27.54 15.35 0.93
N ARG A 206 -26.88 14.95 -0.18
CA ARG A 206 -26.79 13.56 -0.58
C ARG A 206 -25.87 12.75 0.34
N ARG A 207 -26.11 11.48 0.47
CA ARG A 207 -25.21 10.54 1.14
C ARG A 207 -23.95 10.37 0.32
N ARG A 208 -22.78 10.54 0.93
CA ARG A 208 -21.50 10.50 0.22
C ARG A 208 -20.88 9.10 0.27
N LEU A 209 -20.74 8.50 -0.89
CA LEU A 209 -19.86 7.39 -1.12
C LEU A 209 -18.49 7.94 -1.52
N LEU A 210 -17.42 7.47 -0.90
CA LEU A 210 -16.06 7.78 -1.28
C LEU A 210 -15.39 6.51 -1.81
N ALA A 211 -14.84 6.59 -3.01
CA ALA A 211 -13.91 5.61 -3.54
C ALA A 211 -12.56 6.29 -3.77
N ALA A 212 -11.48 5.58 -3.54
CA ALA A 212 -10.15 6.09 -3.81
C ALA A 212 -9.41 5.08 -4.69
N ALA A 213 -8.83 5.56 -5.75
CA ALA A 213 -8.06 4.72 -6.65
C ALA A 213 -6.93 5.53 -7.30
N PRO A 214 -5.77 4.91 -7.55
CA PRO A 214 -4.87 5.40 -8.56
C PRO A 214 -5.60 5.39 -9.91
N ALA A 215 -5.19 6.20 -10.87
CA ALA A 215 -5.80 6.30 -12.18
C ALA A 215 -5.57 5.05 -13.04
N SER A 216 -6.12 3.91 -12.66
CA SER A 216 -6.13 2.69 -13.45
C SER A 216 -7.52 2.03 -13.37
N ALA A 217 -7.98 1.46 -14.48
CA ALA A 217 -9.32 0.89 -14.63
C ALA A 217 -9.60 -0.36 -13.73
N GLU A 218 -8.62 -0.83 -12.97
CA GLU A 218 -8.67 -2.13 -12.29
C GLU A 218 -9.23 -2.07 -10.86
N HIS A 219 -9.73 -0.90 -10.43
CA HIS A 219 -10.13 -0.71 -9.01
C HIS A 219 -11.61 -0.86 -8.74
N GLY A 220 -12.36 -1.48 -9.67
CA GLY A 220 -13.80 -1.70 -9.50
C GLY A 220 -14.67 -0.44 -9.51
N LEU A 221 -14.12 0.70 -9.96
CA LEU A 221 -14.85 1.96 -10.03
C LEU A 221 -16.06 1.91 -10.98
N GLU A 222 -15.96 1.12 -12.05
CA GLU A 222 -17.08 0.86 -12.96
C GLU A 222 -18.25 0.23 -12.21
N THR A 223 -17.97 -0.75 -11.33
CA THR A 223 -18.99 -1.40 -10.50
C THR A 223 -19.67 -0.40 -9.56
N VAL A 224 -18.88 0.51 -8.97
CA VAL A 224 -19.42 1.54 -8.07
C VAL A 224 -20.28 2.56 -8.82
N ILE A 225 -19.85 3.01 -10.02
CA ILE A 225 -20.64 3.93 -10.87
C ILE A 225 -21.95 3.27 -11.30
N GLN A 226 -21.91 2.02 -11.72
CA GLN A 226 -23.12 1.25 -12.08
C GLN A 226 -24.07 1.08 -10.90
N ALA A 227 -23.54 0.79 -9.72
CA ALA A 227 -24.33 0.67 -8.49
C ALA A 227 -25.00 1.99 -8.10
N LEU A 228 -24.39 3.14 -8.38
CA LEU A 228 -24.90 4.47 -8.05
C LEU A 228 -26.24 4.77 -8.77
N ALA A 229 -26.48 4.16 -9.94
CA ALA A 229 -27.76 4.32 -10.66
C ALA A 229 -28.97 3.87 -9.82
N ALA A 230 -28.80 2.85 -8.98
CA ALA A 230 -29.83 2.34 -8.09
C ALA A 230 -29.87 3.06 -6.72
N LEU A 231 -29.08 4.13 -6.52
CA LEU A 231 -28.93 4.85 -5.25
C LEU A 231 -29.21 6.36 -5.44
N PRO A 232 -30.46 6.78 -5.67
CA PRO A 232 -30.78 8.17 -6.06
C PRO A 232 -30.42 9.22 -5.00
N ALA A 233 -30.37 8.84 -3.71
CA ALA A 233 -30.03 9.71 -2.60
C ALA A 233 -28.51 9.83 -2.36
N ALA A 234 -27.67 9.11 -3.14
CA ALA A 234 -26.22 9.10 -2.97
C ALA A 234 -25.48 9.89 -4.05
N GLU A 235 -24.31 10.40 -3.69
CA GLU A 235 -23.27 10.93 -4.57
C GLU A 235 -22.01 10.07 -4.43
N LEU A 236 -21.20 10.00 -5.48
CA LEU A 236 -19.90 9.32 -5.49
C LEU A 236 -18.78 10.33 -5.68
N MET A 237 -17.87 10.36 -4.73
CA MET A 237 -16.60 11.06 -4.87
C MET A 237 -15.49 10.05 -5.14
N ILE A 238 -14.77 10.22 -6.25
CA ILE A 238 -13.61 9.41 -6.61
C ILE A 238 -12.36 10.23 -6.34
N ALA A 239 -11.60 9.83 -5.34
CA ALA A 239 -10.39 10.51 -4.89
C ALA A 239 -9.15 9.83 -5.49
N GLY A 240 -8.28 10.60 -6.14
CA GLY A 240 -7.07 10.11 -6.80
C GLY A 240 -7.08 10.37 -8.31
N GLY A 241 -6.05 9.88 -8.98
CA GLY A 241 -5.86 10.10 -10.41
C GLY A 241 -4.85 11.19 -10.75
N PRO A 242 -4.88 11.72 -11.97
CA PRO A 242 -3.96 12.73 -12.45
C PRO A 242 -4.14 14.08 -11.75
N PRO A 243 -3.22 15.04 -11.93
CA PRO A 243 -3.42 16.42 -11.50
C PRO A 243 -4.75 16.99 -12.00
N ARG A 244 -5.36 17.87 -11.23
CA ARG A 244 -6.71 18.42 -11.53
C ARG A 244 -6.83 19.01 -12.93
N ALA A 245 -5.77 19.60 -13.45
CA ALA A 245 -5.73 20.16 -14.80
C ALA A 245 -5.86 19.09 -15.90
N GLU A 246 -5.45 17.85 -15.61
CA GLU A 246 -5.39 16.74 -16.57
C GLU A 246 -6.62 15.81 -16.48
N ILE A 247 -7.53 16.01 -15.52
CA ILE A 247 -8.73 15.16 -15.34
C ILE A 247 -9.52 15.01 -16.62
N ARG A 248 -9.66 16.10 -17.39
CA ARG A 248 -10.45 16.11 -18.63
C ARG A 248 -9.78 15.41 -19.80
N THR A 249 -8.48 15.21 -19.77
CA THR A 249 -7.68 14.59 -20.83
C THR A 249 -7.20 13.19 -20.50
N ASP A 250 -7.36 12.76 -19.24
CA ASP A 250 -6.99 11.42 -18.81
C ASP A 250 -7.94 10.37 -19.40
N PRO A 251 -7.41 9.38 -20.15
CA PRO A 251 -8.27 8.39 -20.85
C PRO A 251 -9.14 7.57 -19.91
N VAL A 252 -8.59 7.17 -18.75
CA VAL A 252 -9.30 6.33 -17.78
C VAL A 252 -10.46 7.11 -17.16
N LEU A 253 -10.21 8.36 -16.75
CA LEU A 253 -11.27 9.20 -16.19
C LEU A 253 -12.33 9.57 -17.22
N GLN A 254 -11.96 9.73 -18.50
CA GLN A 254 -12.92 9.91 -19.59
C GLN A 254 -13.81 8.67 -19.77
N ASP A 255 -13.24 7.45 -19.69
CA ASP A 255 -14.01 6.21 -19.78
C ASP A 255 -15.01 6.09 -18.62
N LEU A 256 -14.58 6.39 -17.39
CA LEU A 256 -15.44 6.42 -16.22
C LEU A 256 -16.54 7.50 -16.33
N ALA A 257 -16.21 8.69 -16.86
CA ALA A 257 -17.18 9.74 -17.09
C ALA A 257 -18.24 9.31 -18.14
N ARG A 258 -17.81 8.71 -19.25
CA ARG A 258 -18.73 8.13 -20.24
C ARG A 258 -19.63 7.03 -19.66
N LEU A 259 -19.09 6.23 -18.75
CA LEU A 259 -19.88 5.22 -18.03
C LEU A 259 -20.93 5.89 -17.14
N ALA A 260 -20.55 6.95 -16.41
CA ALA A 260 -21.48 7.71 -15.56
C ALA A 260 -22.60 8.35 -16.40
N ASP A 261 -22.28 8.87 -17.60
CA ASP A 261 -23.27 9.41 -18.54
C ASP A 261 -24.26 8.33 -18.99
N ARG A 262 -23.76 7.17 -19.43
CA ARG A 262 -24.63 6.04 -19.82
C ARG A 262 -25.51 5.52 -18.69
N ALA A 263 -25.01 5.58 -17.46
CA ALA A 263 -25.74 5.18 -16.24
C ALA A 263 -26.70 6.27 -15.73
N GLY A 264 -26.72 7.48 -16.33
CA GLY A 264 -27.56 8.60 -15.91
C GLY A 264 -27.20 9.18 -14.54
N VAL A 265 -25.91 9.16 -14.16
CA VAL A 265 -25.44 9.56 -12.82
C VAL A 265 -24.34 10.63 -12.84
N SER A 266 -24.03 11.23 -13.97
CA SER A 266 -22.92 12.18 -14.14
C SER A 266 -23.00 13.37 -13.18
N ASP A 267 -24.21 13.85 -12.87
CA ASP A 267 -24.45 14.94 -11.92
C ASP A 267 -24.11 14.57 -10.46
N ARG A 268 -23.88 13.30 -10.19
CA ARG A 268 -23.63 12.73 -8.86
C ARG A 268 -22.26 12.08 -8.73
N VAL A 269 -21.44 12.08 -9.78
CA VAL A 269 -20.05 11.58 -9.76
C VAL A 269 -19.08 12.75 -9.78
N MET A 270 -18.17 12.78 -8.83
CA MET A 270 -17.15 13.80 -8.69
C MET A 270 -15.74 13.20 -8.71
N PHE A 271 -14.92 13.60 -9.67
CA PHE A 271 -13.50 13.27 -9.74
C PHE A 271 -12.68 14.38 -9.07
N THR A 272 -11.89 14.04 -8.04
CA THR A 272 -11.08 15.05 -7.34
C THR A 272 -9.74 15.30 -8.03
N GLY A 273 -9.25 14.31 -8.79
CA GLY A 273 -7.87 14.22 -9.23
C GLY A 273 -6.93 13.95 -8.04
N LYS A 274 -5.64 14.21 -8.25
CA LYS A 274 -4.59 13.96 -7.26
C LYS A 274 -4.90 14.66 -5.93
N VAL A 275 -4.90 13.88 -4.85
CA VAL A 275 -5.16 14.33 -3.47
C VAL A 275 -3.86 14.22 -2.67
N SER A 276 -3.51 15.26 -1.91
CA SER A 276 -2.38 15.18 -0.97
C SER A 276 -2.68 14.25 0.21
N ARG A 277 -1.65 13.60 0.73
CA ARG A 277 -1.78 12.67 1.86
C ARG A 277 -2.54 13.27 3.04
N ALA A 278 -2.23 14.50 3.42
CA ALA A 278 -2.90 15.22 4.50
C ALA A 278 -4.41 15.49 4.25
N ARG A 279 -4.84 15.45 3.00
CA ARG A 279 -6.25 15.67 2.61
C ARG A 279 -7.09 14.40 2.67
N ILE A 280 -6.47 13.22 2.58
CA ILE A 280 -7.19 11.92 2.56
C ILE A 280 -8.06 11.74 3.81
N PRO A 281 -7.55 11.91 5.06
CA PRO A 281 -8.40 11.73 6.24
C PRO A 281 -9.58 12.71 6.27
N VAL A 282 -9.41 13.93 5.75
CA VAL A 282 -10.49 14.93 5.65
C VAL A 282 -11.61 14.48 4.71
N LEU A 283 -11.26 13.78 3.62
CA LEU A 283 -12.24 13.20 2.70
C LEU A 283 -12.92 11.99 3.32
N LEU A 284 -12.17 11.10 3.94
CA LEU A 284 -12.68 9.90 4.59
C LEU A 284 -13.72 10.26 5.66
N ARG A 285 -13.40 11.19 6.56
CA ARG A 285 -14.36 11.68 7.59
C ARG A 285 -15.60 12.35 7.02
N SER A 286 -15.58 12.80 5.76
CA SER A 286 -16.74 13.39 5.11
C SER A 286 -17.66 12.36 4.45
N ALA A 287 -17.24 11.12 4.33
CA ALA A 287 -18.00 10.06 3.67
C ALA A 287 -18.95 9.34 4.64
N ASP A 288 -20.12 8.96 4.16
CA ASP A 288 -21.00 8.04 4.88
C ASP A 288 -20.51 6.59 4.73
N LEU A 289 -19.88 6.26 3.58
CA LEU A 289 -19.30 4.98 3.28
C LEU A 289 -18.03 5.14 2.44
N PHE A 290 -17.00 4.38 2.76
CA PHE A 290 -15.88 4.14 1.87
C PHE A 290 -16.14 2.85 1.09
N VAL A 291 -16.00 2.89 -0.24
CA VAL A 291 -16.28 1.77 -1.14
C VAL A 291 -15.00 1.37 -1.87
N HIS A 292 -14.53 0.14 -1.63
CA HIS A 292 -13.33 -0.41 -2.24
C HIS A 292 -13.62 -1.83 -2.73
N VAL A 293 -13.93 -1.96 -4.00
CA VAL A 293 -14.36 -3.24 -4.60
C VAL A 293 -13.37 -3.76 -5.66
N ALA A 294 -12.11 -3.46 -5.48
CA ALA A 294 -11.00 -3.99 -6.27
C ALA A 294 -10.71 -5.43 -5.84
N GLY A 295 -11.05 -6.41 -6.67
CA GLY A 295 -11.02 -7.83 -6.28
C GLY A 295 -9.66 -8.45 -6.00
N ASP A 296 -8.56 -7.87 -6.52
CA ASP A 296 -7.24 -8.52 -6.55
C ASP A 296 -6.11 -7.69 -5.93
N GLU A 297 -6.39 -6.67 -5.12
CA GLU A 297 -5.35 -5.89 -4.49
C GLU A 297 -4.75 -6.56 -3.25
N ALA A 298 -3.43 -6.71 -3.27
CA ALA A 298 -2.70 -7.35 -2.17
C ALA A 298 -2.51 -6.45 -0.93
N THR A 299 -2.71 -5.14 -1.03
CA THR A 299 -2.21 -4.21 0.00
C THR A 299 -3.22 -3.56 0.92
N GLY A 300 -4.52 -3.71 0.73
CA GLY A 300 -5.62 -3.30 1.64
C GLY A 300 -5.47 -2.02 2.50
N ILE A 301 -4.54 -1.10 2.17
CA ILE A 301 -4.24 0.05 3.04
C ILE A 301 -5.38 1.06 3.07
N LEU A 302 -6.05 1.27 1.94
CA LEU A 302 -7.12 2.28 1.84
C LEU A 302 -8.34 1.92 2.71
N PRO A 303 -8.83 0.68 2.73
CA PRO A 303 -9.84 0.25 3.69
C PRO A 303 -9.41 0.46 5.14
N ILE A 304 -8.15 0.13 5.49
CA ILE A 304 -7.62 0.32 6.86
C ILE A 304 -7.59 1.81 7.23
N GLU A 305 -7.23 2.70 6.32
CA GLU A 305 -7.26 4.16 6.53
C GLU A 305 -8.68 4.69 6.72
N ALA A 306 -9.64 4.18 5.95
CA ALA A 306 -11.05 4.52 6.12
C ALA A 306 -11.57 4.03 7.48
N MET A 307 -11.26 2.80 7.85
CA MET A 307 -11.57 2.24 9.16
C MET A 307 -11.00 3.09 10.29
N ALA A 308 -9.71 3.49 10.18
CA ALA A 308 -9.06 4.34 11.18
C ALA A 308 -9.76 5.70 11.35
N CYS A 309 -10.34 6.25 10.28
CA CYS A 309 -11.15 7.48 10.32
C CYS A 309 -12.58 7.25 10.84
N GLY A 310 -12.95 6.04 11.24
CA GLY A 310 -14.30 5.71 11.70
C GLY A 310 -15.34 5.68 10.56
N THR A 311 -14.88 5.62 9.29
CA THR A 311 -15.77 5.52 8.13
C THR A 311 -16.11 4.06 7.88
N ALA A 312 -17.40 3.74 7.82
CA ALA A 312 -17.85 2.39 7.50
C ALA A 312 -17.39 1.98 6.10
N VAL A 313 -16.94 0.74 5.94
CA VAL A 313 -16.31 0.24 4.71
C VAL A 313 -17.20 -0.80 4.03
N VAL A 314 -17.32 -0.68 2.71
CA VAL A 314 -17.81 -1.75 1.83
C VAL A 314 -16.64 -2.16 0.95
N ALA A 315 -16.21 -3.41 1.07
CA ALA A 315 -15.00 -3.90 0.41
C ALA A 315 -15.28 -5.19 -0.39
N ALA A 316 -14.34 -5.56 -1.25
CA ALA A 316 -14.41 -6.80 -1.99
C ALA A 316 -14.22 -8.02 -1.08
N ALA A 317 -14.99 -9.10 -1.30
CA ALA A 317 -14.78 -10.39 -0.68
C ALA A 317 -13.61 -11.12 -1.35
N GLY A 318 -12.40 -10.61 -1.15
CA GLY A 318 -11.17 -11.14 -1.75
C GLY A 318 -9.96 -10.25 -1.47
N GLY A 319 -8.79 -10.73 -1.83
CA GLY A 319 -7.55 -9.99 -1.63
C GLY A 319 -7.25 -9.66 -0.17
N ALA A 320 -6.57 -8.54 0.06
CA ALA A 320 -6.25 -8.07 1.41
C ALA A 320 -7.45 -7.48 2.17
N ASP A 321 -8.51 -7.12 1.46
CA ASP A 321 -9.69 -6.49 2.05
C ASP A 321 -10.41 -7.44 3.02
N GLN A 322 -10.45 -8.74 2.72
CA GLN A 322 -11.07 -9.73 3.61
C GLN A 322 -10.31 -9.95 4.93
N ASP A 323 -9.02 -9.63 4.98
CA ASP A 323 -8.26 -9.63 6.24
C ASP A 323 -8.53 -8.36 7.06
N ALA A 324 -8.72 -7.24 6.37
CA ALA A 324 -8.97 -5.95 7.00
C ALA A 324 -10.40 -5.86 7.55
N VAL A 325 -11.39 -6.21 6.76
CA VAL A 325 -12.81 -6.04 7.06
C VAL A 325 -13.42 -7.34 7.59
N VAL A 326 -13.99 -7.28 8.78
CA VAL A 326 -14.81 -8.37 9.33
C VAL A 326 -16.27 -8.13 8.92
N ASP A 327 -16.80 -9.00 8.03
CA ASP A 327 -18.14 -8.82 7.47
C ASP A 327 -19.23 -8.73 8.53
N GLY A 328 -20.06 -7.70 8.43
CA GLY A 328 -21.13 -7.40 9.37
C GLY A 328 -20.68 -6.83 10.72
N ALA A 329 -19.38 -6.74 11.01
CA ALA A 329 -18.85 -6.22 12.27
C ALA A 329 -18.04 -4.91 12.11
N THR A 330 -17.08 -4.86 11.18
CA THR A 330 -16.25 -3.67 10.95
C THR A 330 -16.42 -3.09 9.54
N GLY A 331 -17.35 -3.63 8.78
CA GLY A 331 -17.68 -3.25 7.43
C GLY A 331 -18.51 -4.34 6.77
N VAL A 332 -18.62 -4.30 5.46
CA VAL A 332 -19.37 -5.27 4.67
C VAL A 332 -18.54 -5.74 3.48
N LEU A 333 -18.54 -7.05 3.26
CA LEU A 333 -17.89 -7.65 2.10
C LEU A 333 -18.92 -7.94 0.99
N VAL A 334 -18.53 -7.67 -0.26
CA VAL A 334 -19.35 -7.93 -1.46
C VAL A 334 -18.53 -8.65 -2.50
N GLN A 335 -19.19 -9.44 -3.34
CA GLN A 335 -18.52 -10.08 -4.48
C GLN A 335 -18.07 -9.02 -5.49
N PRO A 336 -16.81 -9.08 -5.98
CA PRO A 336 -16.32 -8.17 -7.01
C PRO A 336 -17.18 -8.24 -8.29
N GLY A 337 -17.38 -7.10 -8.95
CA GLY A 337 -18.08 -7.03 -10.24
C GLY A 337 -19.61 -7.08 -10.18
N ASP A 338 -20.24 -7.35 -9.03
CA ASP A 338 -21.70 -7.36 -8.88
C ASP A 338 -22.23 -6.00 -8.41
N ALA A 339 -22.50 -5.10 -9.39
CA ALA A 339 -23.05 -3.77 -9.11
C ALA A 339 -24.44 -3.80 -8.43
N GLN A 340 -25.24 -4.81 -8.71
CA GLN A 340 -26.58 -4.92 -8.11
C GLN A 340 -26.49 -5.35 -6.64
N ALA A 341 -25.65 -6.33 -6.31
CA ALA A 341 -25.40 -6.73 -4.92
C ALA A 341 -24.77 -5.55 -4.14
N LEU A 342 -23.79 -4.86 -4.72
CA LEU A 342 -23.21 -3.65 -4.15
C LEU A 342 -24.27 -2.59 -3.84
N ALA A 343 -25.15 -2.27 -4.80
CA ALA A 343 -26.23 -1.30 -4.61
C ALA A 343 -27.22 -1.71 -3.51
N ARG A 344 -27.58 -3.01 -3.46
CA ARG A 344 -28.47 -3.52 -2.39
C ARG A 344 -27.83 -3.34 -1.01
N ARG A 345 -26.55 -3.69 -0.86
CA ARG A 345 -25.84 -3.59 0.44
C ARG A 345 -25.65 -2.13 0.86
N ILE A 346 -25.23 -1.25 -0.05
CA ILE A 346 -25.12 0.19 0.24
C ILE A 346 -26.47 0.77 0.66
N ARG A 347 -27.59 0.42 -0.04
CA ARG A 347 -28.93 0.90 0.32
C ARG A 347 -29.33 0.47 1.73
N GLN A 348 -29.08 -0.78 2.11
CA GLN A 348 -29.36 -1.29 3.46
C GLN A 348 -28.58 -0.51 4.53
N LEU A 349 -27.28 -0.27 4.29
CA LEU A 349 -26.43 0.48 5.21
C LEU A 349 -26.90 1.94 5.35
N LEU A 350 -27.15 2.62 4.22
CA LEU A 350 -27.61 4.03 4.22
C LEU A 350 -28.98 4.22 4.85
N ALA A 351 -29.82 3.19 4.88
CA ALA A 351 -31.13 3.20 5.55
C ALA A 351 -31.05 3.07 7.08
N SER A 352 -29.87 2.69 7.63
CA SER A 352 -29.68 2.49 9.07
C SER A 352 -28.48 3.29 9.61
N PRO A 353 -28.68 4.56 9.99
CA PRO A 353 -27.61 5.40 10.55
C PRO A 353 -26.90 4.77 11.76
N MET A 354 -27.66 4.12 12.65
CA MET A 354 -27.08 3.43 13.83
C MET A 354 -26.15 2.29 13.42
N LEU A 355 -26.50 1.52 12.39
CA LEU A 355 -25.63 0.44 11.89
C LEU A 355 -24.34 1.02 11.28
N LEU A 356 -24.45 2.10 10.48
CA LEU A 356 -23.30 2.78 9.91
C LEU A 356 -22.34 3.28 10.99
N GLU A 357 -22.89 3.93 12.02
CA GLU A 357 -22.09 4.43 13.15
C GLU A 357 -21.42 3.28 13.92
N GLY A 358 -22.18 2.22 14.22
CA GLY A 358 -21.64 1.04 14.89
C GLY A 358 -20.51 0.36 14.12
N LEU A 359 -20.66 0.18 12.81
CA LEU A 359 -19.60 -0.34 11.92
C LEU A 359 -18.39 0.58 11.91
N GLY A 360 -18.58 1.89 11.84
CA GLY A 360 -17.49 2.88 11.86
C GLY A 360 -16.70 2.85 13.16
N ILE A 361 -17.37 2.79 14.32
CA ILE A 361 -16.73 2.66 15.65
C ILE A 361 -15.92 1.38 15.74
N ALA A 362 -16.49 0.24 15.40
CA ALA A 362 -15.82 -1.05 15.46
C ALA A 362 -14.64 -1.11 14.45
N ALA A 363 -14.78 -0.47 13.28
CA ALA A 363 -13.72 -0.34 12.31
C ALA A 363 -12.52 0.45 12.86
N ALA A 364 -12.79 1.60 13.52
CA ALA A 364 -11.74 2.43 14.11
C ALA A 364 -11.00 1.69 15.25
N ASP A 365 -11.73 0.96 16.09
CA ASP A 365 -11.14 0.16 17.15
C ASP A 365 -10.26 -0.97 16.61
N ARG A 366 -10.72 -1.65 15.55
CA ARG A 366 -9.91 -2.66 14.86
C ARG A 366 -8.68 -2.05 14.21
N ALA A 367 -8.81 -0.90 13.54
CA ALA A 367 -7.68 -0.22 12.92
C ALA A 367 -6.60 0.15 13.96
N ARG A 368 -6.98 0.71 15.10
CA ARG A 368 -6.06 1.04 16.19
C ARG A 368 -5.41 -0.20 16.81
N SER A 369 -6.19 -1.21 17.12
CA SER A 369 -5.72 -2.40 17.83
C SER A 369 -4.91 -3.35 16.96
N ARG A 370 -5.18 -3.43 15.66
CA ARG A 370 -4.58 -4.43 14.77
C ARG A 370 -3.58 -3.84 13.79
N TYR A 371 -3.75 -2.59 13.36
CA TYR A 371 -3.02 -1.99 12.24
C TYR A 371 -2.21 -0.74 12.61
N SER A 372 -2.16 -0.34 13.90
CA SER A 372 -1.28 0.77 14.30
C SER A 372 0.19 0.46 14.03
N TRP A 373 0.97 1.46 13.64
CA TRP A 373 2.40 1.30 13.39
C TRP A 373 3.15 0.74 14.59
N ASP A 374 2.75 1.07 15.83
CA ASP A 374 3.36 0.50 17.04
C ASP A 374 3.22 -1.02 17.10
N ARG A 375 2.03 -1.53 16.75
CA ARG A 375 1.79 -2.96 16.68
C ARG A 375 2.56 -3.61 15.54
N ILE A 376 2.50 -3.02 14.34
CA ILE A 376 3.20 -3.53 13.16
C ILE A 376 4.71 -3.54 13.37
N GLY A 377 5.27 -2.50 14.02
CA GLY A 377 6.68 -2.49 14.39
C GLY A 377 7.08 -3.65 15.30
N LYS A 378 6.28 -3.92 16.35
CA LYS A 378 6.52 -5.05 17.27
C LYS A 378 6.41 -6.41 16.56
N GLU A 379 5.41 -6.59 15.70
CA GLU A 379 5.26 -7.83 14.91
C GLU A 379 6.44 -8.01 13.93
N THR A 380 6.92 -6.91 13.33
CA THR A 380 8.10 -6.91 12.46
C THR A 380 9.35 -7.31 13.23
N VAL A 381 9.58 -6.72 14.42
CA VAL A 381 10.71 -7.08 15.30
C VAL A 381 10.67 -8.55 15.68
N ALA A 382 9.50 -9.06 16.09
CA ALA A 382 9.35 -10.47 16.43
C ALA A 382 9.62 -11.40 15.22
N ALA A 383 9.37 -10.94 14.00
CA ALA A 383 9.74 -11.70 12.81
C ALA A 383 11.25 -11.66 12.55
N TYR A 384 11.93 -10.54 12.84
CA TYR A 384 13.40 -10.46 12.77
C TYR A 384 14.09 -11.38 13.75
N GLU A 385 13.61 -11.41 15.00
CA GLU A 385 14.13 -12.29 16.04
C GLU A 385 14.01 -13.79 15.70
N ARG A 386 12.96 -14.17 14.96
CA ARG A 386 12.82 -15.55 14.46
C ARG A 386 13.69 -15.87 13.26
N ALA A 387 14.13 -14.86 12.51
CA ALA A 387 14.98 -15.03 11.35
C ALA A 387 16.47 -15.08 11.71
N ALA A 388 16.84 -14.50 12.87
CA ALA A 388 18.21 -14.49 13.42
C ALA A 388 18.54 -15.81 14.14
#